data_9a3441c4bf8a2b58ac1eb6838c8b1dee
#
_entry.id   9a3441c4bf8a2b58ac1eb6838c8b1dee
#
_cell.length_a   1.000
_cell.length_b   1.000
_cell.length_c   1.000
_cell.angle_alpha   90.00
_cell.angle_beta   90.00
_cell.angle_gamma   90.00
#
_symmetry.space_group_name_H-M   'P 1'
#
loop_
_entity.id
_entity.type
_entity.pdbx_description
1 polymer ?
#
loop_
_entity_poly.entity_id
_entity_poly.type
_entity_poly.pdbx_seq_one_letter_code
_entity_poly.pdbx_strand_id
1 'polypeptide(L)'
;MPGRAAGAPRIVATTGGPLAERAREDGVPVVPLPGGFQPRAAVGYSTVVALEVAAIAGVAPSVRAEIEAASMLVGDLAGQWGPDAPEDGEAKALAVALAGRVPVFMGAGLTAPVAYRWKSQVNENANRPAFWSELPELDHNEIEGWAERWPFEPVFLEDPAGAHPRIERRFDLTADMIGDVHRVHARGETRAERVLSLVHLGDLVSLYIAALLGQDPAAVPALDRVKTEL
;
A
#
# COMPACT_ATOMS: atom_id res chain seq x y z
N MET A 1 -22.86 -14.23 16.64
CA MET A 1 -21.47 -13.85 16.31
C MET A 1 -20.65 -15.11 16.20
N PRO A 2 -20.15 -15.51 15.04
CA PRO A 2 -19.13 -16.55 14.94
C PRO A 2 -17.82 -15.98 15.47
N GLY A 3 -17.16 -16.64 16.41
CA GLY A 3 -15.81 -16.30 16.82
C GLY A 3 -15.52 -16.07 18.30
N ARG A 4 -16.35 -16.56 19.22
CA ARG A 4 -15.85 -16.84 20.58
C ARG A 4 -14.98 -18.10 20.53
N ALA A 5 -13.73 -17.97 20.14
CA ALA A 5 -12.72 -18.95 20.52
C ALA A 5 -12.66 -18.88 22.06
N ALA A 6 -13.24 -19.88 22.73
CA ALA A 6 -13.34 -19.91 24.18
C ALA A 6 -11.90 -19.81 24.75
N GLY A 7 -11.61 -18.74 25.51
CA GLY A 7 -10.37 -18.57 26.23
C GLY A 7 -9.22 -17.87 25.49
N ALA A 8 -9.33 -17.50 24.23
CA ALA A 8 -8.26 -16.74 23.55
C ALA A 8 -8.24 -15.27 24.03
N PRO A 9 -7.06 -14.70 24.33
CA PRO A 9 -6.93 -13.27 24.58
C PRO A 9 -7.43 -12.47 23.39
N ARG A 10 -8.14 -11.37 23.69
CA ARG A 10 -8.74 -10.50 22.66
C ARG A 10 -8.33 -9.05 22.91
N ILE A 11 -8.13 -8.32 21.84
CA ILE A 11 -7.98 -6.89 21.84
C ILE A 11 -8.79 -6.33 20.66
N VAL A 12 -9.37 -5.16 20.80
CA VAL A 12 -10.17 -4.50 19.77
C VAL A 12 -9.55 -3.16 19.45
N ALA A 13 -9.19 -2.92 18.18
CA ALA A 13 -8.79 -1.63 17.67
C ALA A 13 -9.94 -1.06 16.81
N THR A 14 -10.45 0.12 17.15
CA THR A 14 -11.62 0.68 16.49
C THR A 14 -11.72 2.19 16.70
N THR A 15 -12.39 2.87 15.77
CA THR A 15 -12.74 4.30 15.91
C THR A 15 -13.93 4.55 16.84
N GLY A 16 -14.61 3.48 17.33
CA GLY A 16 -15.78 3.59 18.21
C GLY A 16 -16.94 2.68 17.79
N GLY A 17 -18.16 3.14 18.09
CA GLY A 17 -19.41 2.47 17.71
C GLY A 17 -19.70 1.15 18.44
N PRO A 18 -20.65 0.35 17.93
CA PRO A 18 -21.14 -0.86 18.60
C PRO A 18 -20.03 -1.89 18.94
N LEU A 19 -18.96 -1.92 18.14
CA LEU A 19 -17.83 -2.82 18.40
C LEU A 19 -17.08 -2.42 19.67
N ALA A 20 -16.84 -1.11 19.87
CA ALA A 20 -16.18 -0.60 21.07
C ALA A 20 -17.06 -0.80 22.33
N GLU A 21 -18.36 -0.56 22.21
CA GLU A 21 -19.32 -0.75 23.29
C GLU A 21 -19.35 -2.21 23.74
N ARG A 22 -19.49 -3.11 22.78
CA ARG A 22 -19.51 -4.55 23.05
C ARG A 22 -18.19 -5.07 23.63
N ALA A 23 -17.05 -4.55 23.15
CA ALA A 23 -15.75 -4.93 23.72
C ALA A 23 -15.64 -4.53 25.19
N ARG A 24 -16.10 -3.33 25.55
CA ARG A 24 -16.10 -2.86 26.95
C ARG A 24 -17.03 -3.70 27.83
N GLU A 25 -18.25 -4.02 27.35
CA GLU A 25 -19.18 -4.92 28.06
C GLU A 25 -18.58 -6.30 28.32
N ASP A 26 -17.84 -6.85 27.34
CA ASP A 26 -17.16 -8.14 27.45
C ASP A 26 -15.84 -8.07 28.23
N GLY A 27 -15.42 -6.89 28.74
CA GLY A 27 -14.14 -6.70 29.43
C GLY A 27 -12.92 -6.85 28.53
N VAL A 28 -13.08 -6.66 27.23
CA VAL A 28 -12.00 -6.74 26.22
C VAL A 28 -11.33 -5.38 26.09
N PRO A 29 -9.97 -5.31 26.17
CA PRO A 29 -9.24 -4.07 25.93
C PRO A 29 -9.57 -3.44 24.58
N VAL A 30 -9.74 -2.10 24.56
CA VAL A 30 -10.01 -1.34 23.36
C VAL A 30 -8.85 -0.35 23.11
N VAL A 31 -8.23 -0.43 21.94
CA VAL A 31 -7.31 0.56 21.42
C VAL A 31 -8.09 1.54 20.57
N PRO A 32 -8.25 2.80 21.01
CA PRO A 32 -8.97 3.79 20.23
C PRO A 32 -8.14 4.21 19.01
N LEU A 33 -8.73 4.15 17.83
CA LEU A 33 -8.17 4.71 16.61
C LEU A 33 -8.77 6.09 16.33
N PRO A 34 -8.03 7.05 15.75
CA PRO A 34 -8.58 8.32 15.32
C PRO A 34 -9.67 8.13 14.26
N GLY A 35 -10.79 8.83 14.42
CA GLY A 35 -11.87 8.88 13.44
C GLY A 35 -11.65 9.96 12.39
N GLY A 36 -12.53 10.02 11.39
CA GLY A 36 -12.55 11.05 10.35
C GLY A 36 -11.68 10.77 9.14
N PHE A 37 -10.94 9.66 9.12
CA PHE A 37 -10.16 9.23 7.97
C PHE A 37 -10.91 8.18 7.14
N GLN A 38 -10.70 8.20 5.84
CA GLN A 38 -11.00 7.05 5.01
C GLN A 38 -10.14 5.85 5.46
N PRO A 39 -10.65 4.60 5.46
CA PRO A 39 -9.89 3.44 5.94
C PRO A 39 -8.51 3.30 5.31
N ARG A 40 -8.41 3.58 4.02
CA ARG A 40 -7.14 3.56 3.27
C ARG A 40 -6.12 4.60 3.76
N ALA A 41 -6.58 5.75 4.25
CA ALA A 41 -5.72 6.81 4.82
C ALA A 41 -5.30 6.51 6.27
N ALA A 42 -5.94 5.54 6.92
CA ALA A 42 -5.68 5.14 8.30
C ALA A 42 -4.73 3.92 8.41
N VAL A 43 -4.09 3.51 7.31
CA VAL A 43 -3.24 2.29 7.26
C VAL A 43 -2.13 2.30 8.31
N GLY A 44 -1.49 3.44 8.54
CA GLY A 44 -0.43 3.58 9.55
C GLY A 44 -0.90 3.16 10.94
N TYR A 45 -2.06 3.65 11.38
CA TYR A 45 -2.64 3.28 12.68
C TYR A 45 -2.90 1.78 12.80
N SER A 46 -3.54 1.19 11.79
CA SER A 46 -3.85 -0.24 11.77
C SER A 46 -2.60 -1.11 11.76
N THR A 47 -1.58 -0.71 11.01
CA THR A 47 -0.30 -1.42 10.91
C THR A 47 0.43 -1.39 12.25
N VAL A 48 0.57 -0.22 12.87
CA VAL A 48 1.25 -0.08 14.17
C VAL A 48 0.55 -0.92 15.24
N VAL A 49 -0.78 -0.85 15.32
CA VAL A 49 -1.54 -1.67 16.29
C VAL A 49 -1.34 -3.15 16.05
N ALA A 50 -1.40 -3.62 14.80
CA ALA A 50 -1.21 -5.03 14.47
C ALA A 50 0.19 -5.53 14.88
N LEU A 51 1.23 -4.75 14.59
CA LEU A 51 2.62 -5.08 14.95
C LEU A 51 2.85 -5.08 16.48
N GLU A 52 2.33 -4.08 17.19
CA GLU A 52 2.42 -4.03 18.66
C GLU A 52 1.66 -5.19 19.31
N VAL A 53 0.48 -5.54 18.82
CA VAL A 53 -0.27 -6.70 19.32
C VAL A 53 0.48 -8.00 19.06
N ALA A 54 1.09 -8.17 17.90
CA ALA A 54 1.91 -9.35 17.59
C ALA A 54 3.13 -9.46 18.53
N ALA A 55 3.78 -8.34 18.83
CA ALA A 55 4.92 -8.29 19.78
C ALA A 55 4.47 -8.61 21.22
N ILE A 56 3.37 -8.03 21.69
CA ILE A 56 2.81 -8.28 23.03
C ILE A 56 2.40 -9.76 23.17
N ALA A 57 1.83 -10.34 22.11
CA ALA A 57 1.46 -11.76 22.08
C ALA A 57 2.67 -12.71 21.97
N GLY A 58 3.88 -12.20 21.80
CA GLY A 58 5.11 -12.99 21.68
C GLY A 58 5.24 -13.77 20.35
N VAL A 59 4.44 -13.43 19.33
CA VAL A 59 4.47 -14.10 18.02
C VAL A 59 5.38 -13.39 17.01
N ALA A 60 5.84 -12.17 17.34
CA ALA A 60 6.81 -11.42 16.56
C ALA A 60 7.70 -10.58 17.50
N PRO A 61 8.92 -10.21 17.08
CA PRO A 61 9.73 -9.24 17.83
C PRO A 61 9.08 -7.85 17.80
N SER A 62 9.41 -7.00 18.78
CA SER A 62 9.04 -5.59 18.73
C SER A 62 9.81 -4.88 17.61
N VAL A 63 9.09 -4.16 16.77
CA VAL A 63 9.66 -3.34 15.69
C VAL A 63 9.46 -1.83 15.95
N ARG A 64 9.26 -1.44 17.21
CA ARG A 64 8.97 -0.05 17.60
C ARG A 64 10.04 0.93 17.09
N ALA A 65 11.31 0.61 17.28
CA ALA A 65 12.41 1.45 16.80
C ALA A 65 12.41 1.60 15.27
N GLU A 66 12.06 0.54 14.56
CA GLU A 66 11.92 0.61 13.09
C GLU A 66 10.73 1.50 12.68
N ILE A 67 9.62 1.46 13.41
CA ILE A 67 8.44 2.32 13.15
C ILE A 67 8.77 3.78 13.44
N GLU A 68 9.52 4.07 14.50
CA GLU A 68 9.99 5.42 14.81
C GLU A 68 10.90 5.97 13.70
N ALA A 69 11.87 5.17 13.23
CA ALA A 69 12.73 5.53 12.11
C ALA A 69 11.93 5.76 10.82
N ALA A 70 11.00 4.87 10.52
CA ALA A 70 10.12 5.00 9.36
C ALA A 70 9.23 6.24 9.43
N SER A 71 8.76 6.62 10.61
CA SER A 71 7.97 7.84 10.80
C SER A 71 8.79 9.10 10.46
N MET A 72 10.06 9.15 10.87
CA MET A 72 10.97 10.26 10.53
C MET A 72 11.23 10.30 9.02
N LEU A 73 11.58 9.15 8.43
CA LEU A 73 11.83 9.07 6.98
C LEU A 73 10.62 9.51 6.17
N VAL A 74 9.42 9.03 6.51
CA VAL A 74 8.18 9.41 5.79
C VAL A 74 7.91 10.92 5.95
N GLY A 75 8.20 11.50 7.11
CA GLY A 75 8.14 12.95 7.32
C GLY A 75 9.04 13.73 6.36
N ASP A 76 10.28 13.29 6.18
CA ASP A 76 11.23 13.90 5.24
C ASP A 76 10.80 13.71 3.78
N LEU A 77 10.30 12.51 3.44
CA LEU A 77 9.79 12.19 2.10
C LEU A 77 8.51 12.96 1.76
N ALA A 78 7.69 13.30 2.75
CA ALA A 78 6.51 14.14 2.56
C ALA A 78 6.88 15.54 2.04
N GLY A 79 8.03 16.09 2.45
CA GLY A 79 8.56 17.33 1.89
C GLY A 79 9.04 17.19 0.44
N GLN A 80 9.55 16.02 0.05
CA GLN A 80 10.08 15.75 -1.28
C GLN A 80 9.00 15.39 -2.31
N TRP A 81 7.92 14.76 -1.88
CA TRP A 81 6.87 14.21 -2.73
C TRP A 81 5.52 14.92 -2.58
N GLY A 82 5.37 15.75 -1.55
CA GLY A 82 4.13 16.44 -1.21
C GLY A 82 3.71 17.51 -2.23
N PRO A 83 2.61 18.21 -1.96
CA PRO A 83 2.04 19.18 -2.91
C PRO A 83 3.01 20.28 -3.35
N ASP A 84 3.87 20.73 -2.44
CA ASP A 84 4.86 21.79 -2.70
C ASP A 84 6.15 21.31 -3.37
N ALA A 85 6.27 19.99 -3.63
CA ALA A 85 7.40 19.42 -4.36
C ALA A 85 7.41 19.91 -5.82
N PRO A 86 8.60 19.92 -6.50
CA PRO A 86 8.70 20.28 -7.91
C PRO A 86 7.73 19.50 -8.81
N GLU A 87 7.31 20.13 -9.91
CA GLU A 87 6.38 19.50 -10.86
C GLU A 87 6.97 18.27 -11.54
N ASP A 88 8.29 18.21 -11.72
CA ASP A 88 9.05 17.09 -12.23
C ASP A 88 9.54 16.12 -11.13
N GLY A 89 9.12 16.34 -9.89
CA GLY A 89 9.45 15.45 -8.78
C GLY A 89 8.86 14.05 -8.96
N GLU A 90 9.51 13.04 -8.38
CA GLU A 90 9.26 11.61 -8.60
C GLU A 90 7.76 11.23 -8.53
N ALA A 91 7.05 11.66 -7.50
CA ALA A 91 5.64 11.32 -7.31
C ALA A 91 4.73 11.94 -8.39
N LYS A 92 4.96 13.22 -8.73
CA LYS A 92 4.18 13.93 -9.74
C LYS A 92 4.50 13.43 -11.15
N ALA A 93 5.79 13.24 -11.47
CA ALA A 93 6.22 12.72 -12.75
C ALA A 93 5.64 11.32 -13.03
N LEU A 94 5.68 10.43 -12.03
CA LEU A 94 5.09 9.10 -12.16
C LEU A 94 3.57 9.19 -12.33
N ALA A 95 2.88 10.05 -11.58
CA ALA A 95 1.44 10.25 -11.75
C ALA A 95 1.07 10.73 -13.15
N VAL A 96 1.83 11.64 -13.75
CA VAL A 96 1.64 12.11 -15.13
C VAL A 96 1.79 10.95 -16.13
N ALA A 97 2.81 10.11 -15.96
CA ALA A 97 3.02 8.95 -16.81
C ALA A 97 1.86 7.94 -16.74
N LEU A 98 1.26 7.77 -15.56
CA LEU A 98 0.21 6.78 -15.32
C LEU A 98 -1.21 7.28 -15.60
N ALA A 99 -1.49 8.58 -15.57
CA ALA A 99 -2.85 9.14 -15.61
C ALA A 99 -3.66 8.77 -16.86
N GLY A 100 -2.99 8.56 -18.00
CA GLY A 100 -3.62 8.16 -19.29
C GLY A 100 -3.53 6.68 -19.62
N ARG A 101 -3.04 5.85 -18.70
CA ARG A 101 -2.76 4.43 -18.91
C ARG A 101 -3.48 3.56 -17.89
N VAL A 102 -3.34 2.25 -18.02
CA VAL A 102 -3.79 1.27 -17.02
C VAL A 102 -2.56 0.74 -16.28
N PRO A 103 -2.28 1.21 -15.07
CA PRO A 103 -1.10 0.78 -14.33
C PRO A 103 -1.18 -0.71 -13.96
N VAL A 104 -0.04 -1.40 -14.08
CA VAL A 104 0.16 -2.75 -13.57
C VAL A 104 1.34 -2.71 -12.61
N PHE A 105 1.05 -2.81 -11.32
CA PHE A 105 2.06 -2.75 -10.25
C PHE A 105 2.61 -4.13 -9.98
N MET A 106 3.91 -4.28 -10.05
CA MET A 106 4.59 -5.55 -9.88
C MET A 106 5.58 -5.47 -8.72
N GLY A 107 5.51 -6.45 -7.82
CA GLY A 107 6.37 -6.52 -6.64
C GLY A 107 6.86 -7.93 -6.38
N ALA A 108 7.75 -8.08 -5.40
CA ALA A 108 8.25 -9.37 -4.95
C ALA A 108 8.48 -9.37 -3.43
N GLY A 109 8.11 -10.43 -2.75
CA GLY A 109 8.33 -10.56 -1.31
C GLY A 109 7.79 -9.35 -0.52
N LEU A 110 8.69 -8.50 0.02
CA LEU A 110 8.32 -7.34 0.82
C LEU A 110 7.47 -6.32 0.05
N THR A 111 7.69 -6.17 -1.25
CA THR A 111 7.01 -5.18 -2.08
C THR A 111 5.72 -5.67 -2.73
N ALA A 112 5.46 -6.99 -2.76
CA ALA A 112 4.24 -7.55 -3.35
C ALA A 112 2.95 -7.03 -2.68
N PRO A 113 2.80 -7.03 -1.34
CA PRO A 113 1.61 -6.45 -0.71
C PRO A 113 1.51 -4.93 -0.93
N VAL A 114 2.63 -4.24 -1.15
CA VAL A 114 2.62 -2.82 -1.48
C VAL A 114 2.12 -2.59 -2.91
N ALA A 115 2.50 -3.44 -3.87
CA ALA A 115 1.97 -3.40 -5.24
C ALA A 115 0.44 -3.59 -5.25
N TYR A 116 -0.08 -4.54 -4.48
CA TYR A 116 -1.52 -4.69 -4.28
C TYR A 116 -2.17 -3.44 -3.69
N ARG A 117 -1.52 -2.78 -2.71
CA ARG A 117 -2.01 -1.52 -2.17
C ARG A 117 -2.03 -0.41 -3.23
N TRP A 118 -0.96 -0.22 -4.01
CA TRP A 118 -0.91 0.80 -5.06
C TRP A 118 -2.07 0.65 -6.04
N LYS A 119 -2.32 -0.59 -6.48
CA LYS A 119 -3.50 -0.91 -7.31
C LYS A 119 -4.80 -0.44 -6.63
N SER A 120 -4.98 -0.76 -5.37
CA SER A 120 -6.20 -0.41 -4.63
C SER A 120 -6.35 1.10 -4.45
N GLN A 121 -5.25 1.80 -4.17
CA GLN A 121 -5.24 3.26 -4.06
C GLN A 121 -5.62 3.95 -5.37
N VAL A 122 -5.14 3.48 -6.52
CA VAL A 122 -5.54 4.01 -7.83
C VAL A 122 -7.02 3.73 -8.10
N ASN A 123 -7.50 2.54 -7.77
CA ASN A 123 -8.93 2.21 -7.94
C ASN A 123 -9.82 3.13 -7.10
N GLU A 124 -9.47 3.36 -5.83
CA GLU A 124 -10.32 4.09 -4.90
C GLU A 124 -10.14 5.62 -4.99
N ASN A 125 -8.92 6.13 -5.13
CA ASN A 125 -8.66 7.57 -5.16
C ASN A 125 -8.91 8.18 -6.55
N ALA A 126 -8.47 7.49 -7.62
CA ALA A 126 -8.55 8.01 -8.97
C ALA A 126 -9.74 7.44 -9.77
N ASN A 127 -10.50 6.50 -9.22
CA ASN A 127 -11.62 5.81 -9.90
C ASN A 127 -11.18 5.23 -11.26
N ARG A 128 -9.99 4.63 -11.33
CA ARG A 128 -9.41 4.04 -12.54
C ARG A 128 -9.06 2.57 -12.33
N PRO A 129 -9.19 1.72 -13.38
CA PRO A 129 -8.69 0.36 -13.32
C PRO A 129 -7.18 0.37 -13.16
N ALA A 130 -6.69 -0.50 -12.29
CA ALA A 130 -5.29 -0.83 -12.13
C ALA A 130 -5.19 -2.29 -11.74
N PHE A 131 -4.05 -2.92 -12.05
CA PHE A 131 -3.78 -4.32 -11.76
C PHE A 131 -2.48 -4.45 -10.97
N TRP A 132 -2.23 -5.63 -10.45
CA TRP A 132 -1.00 -5.95 -9.75
C TRP A 132 -0.62 -7.40 -9.99
N SER A 133 0.67 -7.69 -9.89
CA SER A 133 1.22 -9.03 -10.02
C SER A 133 2.43 -9.21 -9.10
N GLU A 134 2.80 -10.46 -8.85
CA GLU A 134 3.91 -10.83 -7.98
C GLU A 134 4.94 -11.69 -8.71
N LEU A 135 6.22 -11.32 -8.58
CA LEU A 135 7.32 -12.20 -8.93
C LEU A 135 7.56 -13.21 -7.79
N PRO A 136 7.87 -14.48 -8.10
CA PRO A 136 8.22 -14.99 -9.41
C PRO A 136 7.04 -15.49 -10.27
N GLU A 137 5.80 -15.51 -9.77
CA GLU A 137 4.64 -16.10 -10.43
C GLU A 137 4.33 -15.41 -11.78
N LEU A 138 4.52 -14.11 -11.86
CA LEU A 138 4.38 -13.34 -13.11
C LEU A 138 5.23 -13.92 -14.25
N ASP A 139 6.48 -14.33 -13.97
CA ASP A 139 7.40 -14.92 -14.97
C ASP A 139 6.97 -16.30 -15.45
N HIS A 140 5.99 -16.92 -14.80
CA HIS A 140 5.53 -18.26 -15.16
C HIS A 140 4.40 -18.24 -16.21
N ASN A 141 3.59 -17.18 -16.20
CA ASN A 141 2.40 -17.13 -17.06
C ASN A 141 2.16 -15.75 -17.68
N GLU A 142 2.13 -14.70 -16.87
CA GLU A 142 1.70 -13.35 -17.30
C GLU A 142 2.69 -12.71 -18.26
N ILE A 143 3.97 -13.05 -18.17
CA ILE A 143 5.02 -12.53 -19.05
C ILE A 143 4.74 -12.77 -20.53
N GLU A 144 4.08 -13.88 -20.89
CA GLU A 144 3.68 -14.19 -22.27
C GLU A 144 2.66 -13.17 -22.81
N GLY A 145 1.86 -12.57 -21.93
CA GLY A 145 0.88 -11.55 -22.30
C GLY A 145 1.48 -10.18 -22.66
N TRP A 146 2.77 -9.97 -22.37
CA TRP A 146 3.47 -8.73 -22.65
C TRP A 146 4.18 -8.68 -24.01
N ALA A 147 4.00 -9.70 -24.84
CA ALA A 147 4.57 -9.75 -26.20
C ALA A 147 4.11 -8.60 -27.09
N GLU A 148 2.93 -8.01 -26.84
CA GLU A 148 2.43 -6.82 -27.49
C GLU A 148 2.10 -5.75 -26.44
N ARG A 149 2.40 -4.49 -26.75
CA ARG A 149 2.14 -3.38 -25.84
C ARG A 149 0.70 -2.90 -25.94
N TRP A 150 -0.10 -3.29 -24.99
CA TRP A 150 -1.44 -2.77 -24.74
C TRP A 150 -1.38 -1.43 -23.99
N PRO A 151 -2.50 -0.74 -23.71
CA PRO A 151 -2.52 0.50 -22.93
C PRO A 151 -2.15 0.30 -21.45
N PHE A 152 -1.40 -0.76 -21.14
CA PHE A 152 -0.88 -1.02 -19.80
C PHE A 152 0.43 -0.27 -19.58
N GLU A 153 0.65 0.15 -18.33
CA GLU A 153 1.86 0.83 -17.90
C GLU A 153 2.49 0.06 -16.73
N PRO A 154 3.59 -0.67 -16.99
CA PRO A 154 4.23 -1.50 -15.96
C PRO A 154 5.03 -0.66 -14.98
N VAL A 155 4.83 -0.92 -13.68
CA VAL A 155 5.56 -0.28 -12.58
C VAL A 155 6.11 -1.36 -11.66
N PHE A 156 7.43 -1.42 -11.55
CA PHE A 156 8.13 -2.31 -10.64
C PHE A 156 8.36 -1.63 -9.30
N LEU A 157 7.96 -2.28 -8.22
CA LEU A 157 8.28 -1.88 -6.85
C LEU A 157 9.37 -2.79 -6.33
N GLU A 158 10.56 -2.23 -6.16
CA GLU A 158 11.78 -2.98 -5.86
C GLU A 158 12.33 -2.66 -4.48
N ASP A 159 12.93 -3.64 -3.84
CA ASP A 159 13.64 -3.52 -2.55
C ASP A 159 15.11 -3.94 -2.70
N PRO A 160 15.96 -3.11 -3.33
CA PRO A 160 17.35 -3.50 -3.61
C PRO A 160 18.19 -3.76 -2.36
N ALA A 161 17.79 -3.20 -1.20
CA ALA A 161 18.51 -3.41 0.06
C ALA A 161 18.12 -4.72 0.77
N GLY A 162 16.96 -5.30 0.45
CA GLY A 162 16.44 -6.46 1.16
C GLY A 162 16.07 -7.65 0.27
N ALA A 163 16.08 -7.48 -1.06
CA ALA A 163 15.74 -8.55 -1.99
C ALA A 163 16.88 -9.58 -2.11
N HIS A 164 16.49 -10.82 -2.36
CA HIS A 164 17.46 -11.84 -2.74
C HIS A 164 17.99 -11.55 -4.16
N PRO A 165 19.30 -11.72 -4.47
CA PRO A 165 19.87 -11.39 -5.78
C PRO A 165 19.18 -12.04 -6.99
N ARG A 166 18.57 -13.22 -6.79
CA ARG A 166 17.77 -13.86 -7.84
C ARG A 166 16.45 -13.14 -8.13
N ILE A 167 15.90 -12.40 -7.18
CA ILE A 167 14.71 -11.57 -7.38
C ILE A 167 15.09 -10.30 -8.14
N GLU A 168 16.20 -9.65 -7.78
CA GLU A 168 16.74 -8.51 -8.55
C GLU A 168 16.96 -8.91 -10.01
N ARG A 169 17.62 -10.06 -10.23
CA ARG A 169 17.84 -10.56 -11.58
C ARG A 169 16.54 -10.87 -12.33
N ARG A 170 15.46 -11.28 -11.64
CA ARG A 170 14.15 -11.48 -12.27
C ARG A 170 13.56 -10.16 -12.72
N PHE A 171 13.59 -9.12 -11.89
CA PHE A 171 13.14 -7.78 -12.29
C PHE A 171 13.86 -7.31 -13.55
N ASP A 172 15.19 -7.49 -13.64
CA ASP A 172 15.96 -7.12 -14.83
C ASP A 172 15.52 -7.91 -16.06
N LEU A 173 15.42 -9.24 -15.96
CA LEU A 173 15.00 -10.10 -17.07
C LEU A 173 13.56 -9.78 -17.52
N THR A 174 12.67 -9.54 -16.58
CA THR A 174 11.29 -9.18 -16.87
C THR A 174 11.22 -7.82 -17.55
N ALA A 175 12.00 -6.83 -17.09
CA ALA A 175 12.11 -5.53 -17.75
C ALA A 175 12.62 -5.65 -19.18
N ASP A 176 13.66 -6.47 -19.40
CA ASP A 176 14.21 -6.72 -20.74
C ASP A 176 13.15 -7.29 -21.70
N MET A 177 12.22 -8.11 -21.19
CA MET A 177 11.15 -8.73 -21.98
C MET A 177 9.95 -7.81 -22.22
N ILE A 178 9.54 -7.06 -21.20
CA ILE A 178 8.39 -6.15 -21.27
C ILE A 178 8.73 -4.84 -22.02
N GLY A 179 10.00 -4.40 -21.96
CA GLY A 179 10.47 -3.13 -22.49
C GLY A 179 10.42 -2.01 -21.45
N ASP A 180 10.01 -0.79 -21.84
CA ASP A 180 9.99 0.35 -20.93
C ASP A 180 9.12 0.09 -19.70
N VAL A 181 9.72 0.11 -18.53
CA VAL A 181 9.07 -0.05 -17.23
C VAL A 181 9.45 1.09 -16.30
N HIS A 182 8.54 1.51 -15.44
CA HIS A 182 8.85 2.42 -14.35
C HIS A 182 9.42 1.62 -13.19
N ARG A 183 10.65 1.90 -12.78
CA ARG A 183 11.29 1.24 -11.63
C ARG A 183 11.25 2.17 -10.42
N VAL A 184 10.59 1.74 -9.36
CA VAL A 184 10.43 2.47 -8.11
C VAL A 184 11.10 1.70 -6.99
N HIS A 185 12.08 2.32 -6.35
CA HIS A 185 12.87 1.69 -5.31
C HIS A 185 12.40 2.09 -3.91
N ALA A 186 12.31 1.11 -3.03
CA ALA A 186 12.12 1.32 -1.60
C ALA A 186 13.27 2.17 -1.03
N ARG A 187 12.95 3.04 -0.06
CA ARG A 187 13.91 3.91 0.61
C ARG A 187 13.97 3.58 2.11
N GLY A 188 15.15 3.71 2.70
CA GLY A 188 15.41 3.48 4.11
C GLY A 188 16.21 2.21 4.38
N GLU A 189 16.64 2.07 5.63
CA GLU A 189 17.54 1.01 6.08
C GLU A 189 16.77 -0.20 6.65
N THR A 190 15.73 0.07 7.42
CA THR A 190 14.91 -0.96 8.06
C THR A 190 13.81 -1.47 7.15
N ARG A 191 13.23 -2.62 7.48
CA ARG A 191 12.07 -3.15 6.74
C ARG A 191 10.86 -2.22 6.79
N ALA A 192 10.61 -1.61 7.95
CA ALA A 192 9.50 -0.68 8.13
C ALA A 192 9.68 0.58 7.28
N GLU A 193 10.88 1.16 7.24
CA GLU A 193 11.20 2.31 6.39
C GLU A 193 10.96 1.98 4.91
N ARG A 194 11.50 0.85 4.44
CA ARG A 194 11.36 0.46 3.02
C ARG A 194 9.92 0.22 2.60
N VAL A 195 9.12 -0.45 3.43
CA VAL A 195 7.68 -0.64 3.16
C VAL A 195 6.95 0.70 3.18
N LEU A 196 7.15 1.51 4.23
CA LEU A 196 6.37 2.73 4.41
C LEU A 196 6.78 3.84 3.44
N SER A 197 8.02 3.86 2.94
CA SER A 197 8.42 4.76 1.85
C SER A 197 7.62 4.49 0.58
N LEU A 198 7.52 3.22 0.16
CA LEU A 198 6.72 2.84 -1.01
C LEU A 198 5.22 3.05 -0.80
N VAL A 199 4.71 2.76 0.40
CA VAL A 199 3.29 3.05 0.75
C VAL A 199 3.01 4.54 0.58
N HIS A 200 3.84 5.40 1.15
CA HIS A 200 3.66 6.85 1.10
C HIS A 200 3.74 7.40 -0.33
N LEU A 201 4.72 6.94 -1.11
CA LEU A 201 4.85 7.34 -2.51
C LEU A 201 3.60 6.96 -3.32
N GLY A 202 3.12 5.72 -3.18
CA GLY A 202 1.94 5.25 -3.91
C GLY A 202 0.65 5.96 -3.52
N ASP A 203 0.50 6.29 -2.25
CA ASP A 203 -0.62 7.09 -1.77
C ASP A 203 -0.63 8.46 -2.45
N LEU A 204 0.51 9.16 -2.51
CA LEU A 204 0.63 10.46 -3.19
C LEU A 204 0.45 10.33 -4.71
N VAL A 205 1.07 9.35 -5.37
CA VAL A 205 0.90 9.11 -6.80
C VAL A 205 -0.58 8.93 -7.15
N SER A 206 -1.32 8.14 -6.38
CA SER A 206 -2.75 7.91 -6.63
C SER A 206 -3.60 9.19 -6.45
N LEU A 207 -3.25 10.05 -5.50
CA LEU A 207 -3.89 11.34 -5.30
C LEU A 207 -3.58 12.32 -6.44
N TYR A 208 -2.33 12.33 -6.93
CA TYR A 208 -1.97 13.14 -8.09
C TYR A 208 -2.65 12.66 -9.37
N ILE A 209 -2.78 11.34 -9.58
CA ILE A 209 -3.59 10.81 -10.69
C ILE A 209 -5.04 11.29 -10.56
N ALA A 210 -5.64 11.24 -9.37
CA ALA A 210 -6.99 11.75 -9.14
C ALA A 210 -7.11 13.24 -9.50
N ALA A 211 -6.17 14.07 -9.06
CA ALA A 211 -6.14 15.49 -9.36
C ALA A 211 -6.00 15.77 -10.86
N LEU A 212 -5.09 15.07 -11.56
CA LEU A 212 -4.90 15.19 -13.02
C LEU A 212 -6.16 14.82 -13.81
N LEU A 213 -6.96 13.88 -13.29
CA LEU A 213 -8.20 13.41 -13.93
C LEU A 213 -9.45 14.15 -13.44
N GLY A 214 -9.31 15.13 -12.55
CA GLY A 214 -10.43 15.88 -11.97
C GLY A 214 -11.37 15.02 -11.11
N GLN A 215 -10.85 13.94 -10.49
CA GLN A 215 -11.59 13.07 -9.60
C GLN A 215 -11.47 13.53 -8.15
N ASP A 216 -12.56 13.45 -7.41
CA ASP A 216 -12.54 13.61 -5.95
C ASP A 216 -12.06 12.31 -5.30
N PRO A 217 -10.87 12.29 -4.67
CA PRO A 217 -10.34 11.09 -4.05
C PRO A 217 -11.13 10.64 -2.81
N ALA A 218 -12.00 11.48 -2.26
CA ALA A 218 -12.87 11.09 -1.14
C ALA A 218 -14.13 10.34 -1.59
N ALA A 219 -14.56 10.53 -2.84
CA ALA A 219 -15.78 9.95 -3.37
C ALA A 219 -15.59 8.50 -3.79
N VAL A 220 -16.43 7.60 -3.25
CA VAL A 220 -16.42 6.15 -3.57
C VAL A 220 -17.83 5.65 -3.93
N PRO A 221 -18.50 6.25 -4.94
CA PRO A 221 -19.93 6.05 -5.20
C PRO A 221 -20.29 4.60 -5.47
N ALA A 222 -19.45 3.83 -6.13
CA ALA A 222 -19.69 2.43 -6.39
C ALA A 222 -19.67 1.58 -5.10
N LEU A 223 -18.74 1.86 -4.19
CA LEU A 223 -18.68 1.18 -2.90
C LEU A 223 -19.85 1.56 -2.00
N ASP A 224 -20.25 2.81 -2.02
CA ASP A 224 -21.41 3.29 -1.23
C ASP A 224 -22.70 2.63 -1.74
N ARG A 225 -22.85 2.50 -3.04
CA ARG A 225 -23.98 1.77 -3.64
C ARG A 225 -24.00 0.32 -3.21
N VAL A 226 -22.90 -0.41 -3.31
CA VAL A 226 -22.80 -1.81 -2.85
C VAL A 226 -23.18 -1.95 -1.38
N LYS A 227 -22.70 -1.06 -0.50
CA LYS A 227 -23.04 -1.07 0.93
C LYS A 227 -24.52 -0.79 1.22
N THR A 228 -25.16 0.01 0.36
CA THR A 228 -26.57 0.39 0.55
C THR A 228 -27.51 -0.70 0.04
N GLU A 229 -27.10 -1.46 -0.98
CA GLU A 229 -27.92 -2.50 -1.61
C GLU A 229 -27.75 -3.90 -0.97
N LEU A 230 -26.75 -4.09 -0.05
CA LEU A 230 -26.49 -5.34 0.72
C LEU A 230 -26.92 -5.24 2.17
#